data_d651c7d5bd173cb132b003a0074cae9a
#
_entry.id   d651c7d5bd173cb132b003a0074cae9a
#
_cell.length_a   1.000
_cell.length_b   1.000
_cell.length_c   1.000
_cell.angle_alpha   90.00
_cell.angle_beta   90.00
_cell.angle_gamma   90.00
#
_symmetry.space_group_name_H-M   'P 1'
#
loop_
_entity.id
_entity.type
_entity.pdbx_description
1 polymer ?
#
loop_
_entity_poly.entity_id
_entity_poly.type
_entity_poly.pdbx_seq_one_letter_code
_entity_poly.pdbx_strand_id
1 'polypeptide(L)'
;MRAFDVEMSRRWFASVLAAGALSLALAGCGGGAAGAGSAAGSAATDGAGAAAEPVEVHVASLKGPTSIGLVQFMDQADEGATDNEFDFAISAAADEIVPKVIQSDADIALVPANVASVLYNKTEGAVQVIDINTLGVLNVVTGDASVASFGDLAGHTVYMTGKGTTPEYVMNYLLERAGLTGQVTLEFKSEPTEVLSALLADPSAVGVLPEPFKTAAIAKSEGKLSAPVSLTDVWGELAGDTGSRLLTGVTVVRRAFAEEHPEAVAEFLSCHAASVKAVNAAPADWAQTVVDAGIVDNATIAEKAIPGCMLVCQTGEDMKAALGGYLQVLADADPSAVGGKLPADDFYYME
;
A
#
# COMPACT_ATOMS: atom_id res chain seq x y z
N MET A 1 3.37 13.32 39.91
CA MET A 1 1.91 13.59 39.80
C MET A 1 1.74 14.95 39.14
N ARG A 2 1.48 14.98 37.83
CA ARG A 2 0.84 16.10 37.13
C ARG A 2 0.17 15.46 35.92
N ALA A 3 -1.16 15.50 35.91
CA ALA A 3 -2.00 15.04 34.85
C ALA A 3 -1.84 15.97 33.64
N PHE A 4 -1.73 15.40 32.44
CA PHE A 4 -1.89 16.13 31.19
C PHE A 4 -3.32 15.90 30.73
N ASP A 5 -4.12 16.97 30.77
CA ASP A 5 -5.45 17.04 30.17
C ASP A 5 -5.28 17.09 28.66
N VAL A 6 -5.87 16.11 27.97
CA VAL A 6 -6.05 16.14 26.53
C VAL A 6 -7.38 16.86 26.28
N GLU A 7 -7.31 18.09 25.81
CA GLU A 7 -8.49 18.81 25.31
C GLU A 7 -8.94 18.22 23.97
N MET A 8 -10.04 17.46 24.00
CA MET A 8 -10.82 17.10 22.82
C MET A 8 -11.59 18.33 22.35
N SER A 9 -11.23 18.87 21.19
CA SER A 9 -12.00 19.95 20.57
C SER A 9 -13.27 19.39 19.92
N ARG A 10 -14.36 19.55 20.64
CA ARG A 10 -15.73 19.34 20.14
C ARG A 10 -16.10 20.51 19.24
N ARG A 11 -16.21 20.29 17.95
CA ARG A 11 -16.97 21.18 17.06
C ARG A 11 -18.41 20.67 16.96
N TRP A 12 -19.28 21.39 17.64
CA TRP A 12 -20.71 21.13 17.73
C TRP A 12 -21.47 21.84 16.61
N PHE A 13 -22.44 21.11 16.08
CA PHE A 13 -23.56 21.46 15.24
C PHE A 13 -24.14 22.88 15.45
N ALA A 14 -24.38 23.59 14.35
CA ALA A 14 -25.37 24.66 14.31
C ALA A 14 -26.39 24.36 13.20
N SER A 15 -27.49 23.73 13.59
CA SER A 15 -28.70 23.61 12.77
C SER A 15 -29.38 24.97 12.67
N VAL A 16 -29.63 25.45 11.46
CA VAL A 16 -30.55 26.57 11.22
C VAL A 16 -31.77 26.04 10.47
N LEU A 17 -32.85 25.95 11.20
CA LEU A 17 -34.22 25.82 10.67
C LEU A 17 -34.68 27.18 10.11
N ALA A 18 -35.07 27.21 8.84
CA ALA A 18 -35.89 28.31 8.30
C ALA A 18 -37.11 27.69 7.62
N ALA A 19 -38.24 27.89 8.27
CA ALA A 19 -39.58 27.51 7.78
C ALA A 19 -40.21 28.65 6.97
N GLY A 20 -41.04 28.25 6.00
CA GLY A 20 -42.19 29.09 5.56
C GLY A 20 -42.05 29.61 4.13
N ALA A 21 -42.90 29.29 3.19
CA ALA A 21 -44.25 29.72 3.06
C ALA A 21 -44.92 29.05 1.84
N LEU A 22 -46.09 28.51 2.05
CA LEU A 22 -47.08 28.16 1.01
C LEU A 22 -47.50 29.39 0.20
N SER A 23 -47.63 29.24 -1.12
CA SER A 23 -48.57 30.04 -1.90
C SER A 23 -49.30 29.16 -2.91
N LEU A 24 -50.51 28.85 -2.60
CA LEU A 24 -51.56 28.41 -3.56
C LEU A 24 -51.99 29.60 -4.38
N ALA A 25 -52.09 29.44 -5.72
CA ALA A 25 -52.98 30.27 -6.56
C ALA A 25 -53.68 29.36 -7.55
N LEU A 26 -55.01 29.46 -7.50
CA LEU A 26 -56.01 28.74 -8.27
C LEU A 26 -56.18 29.28 -9.71
N ALA A 27 -56.46 28.34 -10.59
CA ALA A 27 -57.50 28.30 -11.63
C ALA A 27 -57.75 29.54 -12.52
N GLY A 28 -57.70 29.30 -13.82
CA GLY A 28 -58.30 30.12 -14.88
C GLY A 28 -58.51 29.27 -16.13
N CYS A 29 -59.76 28.79 -16.35
CA CYS A 29 -60.28 28.24 -17.60
C CYS A 29 -60.52 29.32 -18.63
N GLY A 30 -60.21 29.07 -19.89
CA GLY A 30 -60.65 29.89 -21.03
C GLY A 30 -60.21 29.30 -22.35
N GLY A 31 -61.18 28.77 -23.14
CA GLY A 31 -60.98 28.03 -24.39
C GLY A 31 -60.78 28.91 -25.63
N GLY A 32 -60.45 28.28 -26.77
CA GLY A 32 -60.55 28.87 -28.10
C GLY A 32 -59.50 28.30 -29.10
N ALA A 33 -59.95 27.41 -29.87
CA ALA A 33 -59.68 26.96 -31.25
C ALA A 33 -58.44 27.36 -32.06
N ALA A 34 -57.82 26.32 -32.65
CA ALA A 34 -57.36 26.12 -34.01
C ALA A 34 -56.16 26.93 -34.55
N GLY A 35 -55.13 26.19 -35.00
CA GLY A 35 -54.09 26.63 -35.90
C GLY A 35 -52.94 25.60 -36.02
N ALA A 36 -52.92 24.87 -37.11
CA ALA A 36 -51.88 23.86 -37.46
C ALA A 36 -50.53 24.51 -37.69
N GLY A 37 -49.43 23.83 -37.28
CA GLY A 37 -48.08 24.24 -37.64
C GLY A 37 -47.08 23.28 -37.09
N SER A 38 -46.67 22.33 -37.94
CA SER A 38 -45.58 21.37 -37.74
C SER A 38 -44.26 22.07 -37.50
N ALA A 39 -43.53 21.70 -36.44
CA ALA A 39 -42.06 21.62 -36.44
C ALA A 39 -41.61 20.73 -35.28
N ALA A 40 -41.11 19.57 -35.63
CA ALA A 40 -40.42 18.66 -34.71
C ALA A 40 -39.10 19.34 -34.30
N GLY A 41 -39.01 19.72 -33.03
CA GLY A 41 -37.76 20.00 -32.35
C GLY A 41 -37.62 19.00 -31.21
N SER A 42 -36.91 17.90 -31.47
CA SER A 42 -36.42 17.00 -30.42
C SER A 42 -35.42 17.81 -29.58
N ALA A 43 -35.87 18.34 -28.47
CA ALA A 43 -34.96 18.73 -27.39
C ALA A 43 -34.49 17.41 -26.76
N ALA A 44 -33.24 17.01 -27.10
CA ALA A 44 -32.49 16.09 -26.30
C ALA A 44 -32.31 16.76 -24.93
N THR A 45 -33.04 16.30 -23.95
CA THR A 45 -32.69 16.51 -22.58
C THR A 45 -31.43 15.71 -22.35
N ASP A 46 -30.27 16.38 -22.38
CA ASP A 46 -29.07 15.88 -21.73
C ASP A 46 -29.48 15.55 -20.30
N GLY A 47 -29.57 14.26 -20.02
CA GLY A 47 -29.65 13.74 -18.66
C GLY A 47 -28.29 14.04 -18.03
N ALA A 48 -28.21 15.14 -17.28
CA ALA A 48 -27.20 15.22 -16.23
C ALA A 48 -27.44 14.01 -15.34
N GLY A 49 -26.58 13.00 -15.46
CA GLY A 49 -26.55 11.88 -14.55
C GLY A 49 -26.50 12.46 -13.14
N ALA A 50 -27.41 12.04 -12.28
CA ALA A 50 -27.29 12.32 -10.86
C ALA A 50 -25.90 11.85 -10.46
N ALA A 51 -25.07 12.74 -9.89
CA ALA A 51 -23.80 12.34 -9.30
C ALA A 51 -24.12 11.22 -8.32
N ALA A 52 -23.43 10.09 -8.45
CA ALA A 52 -23.57 9.00 -7.49
C ALA A 52 -23.27 9.54 -6.09
N GLU A 53 -23.99 9.05 -5.07
CA GLU A 53 -23.66 9.44 -3.69
C GLU A 53 -22.24 8.95 -3.36
N PRO A 54 -21.44 9.75 -2.63
CA PRO A 54 -20.09 9.32 -2.22
C PRO A 54 -20.12 8.01 -1.45
N VAL A 55 -19.21 7.11 -1.76
CA VAL A 55 -19.03 5.83 -1.08
C VAL A 55 -17.94 5.98 -0.02
N GLU A 56 -18.19 5.46 1.19
CA GLU A 56 -17.16 5.32 2.22
C GLU A 56 -16.25 4.13 1.88
N VAL A 57 -14.94 4.37 1.77
CA VAL A 57 -13.93 3.38 1.34
C VAL A 57 -12.88 3.23 2.44
N HIS A 58 -12.83 2.07 3.09
CA HIS A 58 -11.86 1.79 4.13
C HIS A 58 -10.57 1.21 3.54
N VAL A 59 -9.47 1.93 3.68
CA VAL A 59 -8.15 1.57 3.16
C VAL A 59 -7.21 1.21 4.30
N ALA A 60 -6.69 -0.03 4.31
CA ALA A 60 -5.68 -0.46 5.27
C ALA A 60 -4.30 -0.55 4.60
N SER A 61 -3.25 -0.05 5.24
CA SER A 61 -1.89 -0.11 4.71
C SER A 61 -0.84 -0.44 5.78
N LEU A 62 0.35 -0.84 5.35
CA LEU A 62 1.47 -1.15 6.24
C LEU A 62 2.35 0.08 6.45
N LYS A 63 2.81 0.27 7.69
CA LYS A 63 3.81 1.26 8.05
C LYS A 63 5.11 1.02 7.29
N GLY A 64 5.42 1.90 6.34
CA GLY A 64 6.59 1.79 5.49
C GLY A 64 6.35 2.30 4.07
N PRO A 65 7.06 1.74 3.07
CA PRO A 65 6.96 2.25 1.70
C PRO A 65 5.55 2.17 1.13
N THR A 66 4.77 1.14 1.45
CA THR A 66 3.39 1.00 0.98
C THR A 66 2.51 2.19 1.37
N SER A 67 2.63 2.69 2.62
CA SER A 67 1.89 3.87 3.07
C SER A 67 2.49 5.18 2.55
N ILE A 68 3.82 5.24 2.31
CA ILE A 68 4.45 6.44 1.76
C ILE A 68 3.90 6.78 0.36
N GLY A 69 3.58 5.76 -0.45
CA GLY A 69 2.95 5.96 -1.75
C GLY A 69 1.55 6.60 -1.70
N LEU A 70 0.90 6.57 -0.54
CA LEU A 70 -0.46 7.09 -0.34
C LEU A 70 -0.50 8.49 0.28
N VAL A 71 0.62 9.07 0.78
CA VAL A 71 0.55 10.25 1.66
C VAL A 71 -0.07 11.49 0.99
N GLN A 72 0.15 11.68 -0.31
CA GLN A 72 -0.48 12.77 -1.04
C GLN A 72 -1.99 12.51 -1.26
N PHE A 73 -2.37 11.24 -1.44
CA PHE A 73 -3.76 10.85 -1.54
C PHE A 73 -4.49 10.99 -0.19
N MET A 74 -3.83 10.63 0.93
CA MET A 74 -4.36 10.86 2.28
C MET A 74 -4.64 12.35 2.52
N ASP A 75 -3.71 13.23 2.13
CA ASP A 75 -3.85 14.68 2.23
C ASP A 75 -5.05 15.19 1.41
N GLN A 76 -5.22 14.70 0.17
CA GLN A 76 -6.39 15.04 -0.66
C GLN A 76 -7.72 14.57 -0.05
N ALA A 77 -7.76 13.37 0.53
CA ALA A 77 -8.95 12.84 1.16
C ALA A 77 -9.32 13.64 2.42
N ASP A 78 -8.32 13.99 3.24
CA ASP A 78 -8.52 14.83 4.45
C ASP A 78 -9.03 16.24 4.09
N GLU A 79 -8.65 16.77 2.91
CA GLU A 79 -9.15 18.05 2.37
C GLU A 79 -10.53 17.92 1.71
N GLY A 80 -11.08 16.70 1.56
CA GLY A 80 -12.34 16.45 0.85
C GLY A 80 -12.24 16.72 -0.65
N ALA A 81 -11.07 16.49 -1.24
CA ALA A 81 -10.77 16.69 -2.65
C ALA A 81 -10.90 15.42 -3.50
N THR A 82 -11.60 14.40 -2.98
CA THR A 82 -11.94 13.14 -3.63
C THR A 82 -13.44 13.05 -3.87
N ASP A 83 -13.87 12.27 -4.86
CA ASP A 83 -15.29 12.06 -5.16
C ASP A 83 -15.95 11.13 -4.13
N ASN A 84 -15.19 10.15 -3.59
CA ASN A 84 -15.59 9.24 -2.52
C ASN A 84 -14.90 9.59 -1.19
N GLU A 85 -15.41 9.05 -0.08
CA GLU A 85 -14.86 9.27 1.27
C GLU A 85 -13.87 8.16 1.62
N PHE A 86 -12.56 8.44 1.55
CA PHE A 86 -11.49 7.48 1.86
C PHE A 86 -11.03 7.64 3.31
N ASP A 87 -11.12 6.53 4.09
CA ASP A 87 -10.57 6.42 5.45
C ASP A 87 -9.33 5.52 5.45
N PHE A 88 -8.20 6.04 5.92
CA PHE A 88 -6.92 5.35 5.88
C PHE A 88 -6.48 4.89 7.27
N ALA A 89 -6.18 3.59 7.40
CA ALA A 89 -5.61 3.00 8.60
C ALA A 89 -4.23 2.40 8.32
N ILE A 90 -3.20 2.85 9.07
CA ILE A 90 -1.84 2.33 8.97
C ILE A 90 -1.59 1.34 10.11
N SER A 91 -1.20 0.11 9.77
CA SER A 91 -0.88 -0.97 10.70
C SER A 91 0.62 -1.28 10.71
N ALA A 92 1.14 -1.79 11.83
CA ALA A 92 2.55 -2.14 11.97
C ALA A 92 2.92 -3.45 11.25
N ALA A 93 1.99 -4.40 11.18
CA ALA A 93 2.22 -5.73 10.63
C ALA A 93 1.03 -6.24 9.80
N ALA A 94 1.31 -7.16 8.86
CA ALA A 94 0.31 -7.69 7.93
C ALA A 94 -0.77 -8.55 8.62
N ASP A 95 -0.47 -9.17 9.74
CA ASP A 95 -1.41 -9.95 10.55
C ASP A 95 -2.51 -9.10 11.21
N GLU A 96 -2.31 -7.77 11.30
CA GLU A 96 -3.33 -6.82 11.71
C GLU A 96 -4.27 -6.45 10.56
N ILE A 97 -3.81 -6.51 9.30
CA ILE A 97 -4.58 -6.11 8.11
C ILE A 97 -5.44 -7.27 7.59
N VAL A 98 -4.86 -8.48 7.50
CA VAL A 98 -5.55 -9.65 6.93
C VAL A 98 -6.93 -9.91 7.57
N PRO A 99 -7.09 -9.87 8.90
CA PRO A 99 -8.42 -10.00 9.51
C PRO A 99 -9.41 -8.91 9.10
N LYS A 100 -8.97 -7.67 8.93
CA LYS A 100 -9.84 -6.56 8.53
C LYS A 100 -10.43 -6.79 7.14
N VAL A 101 -9.62 -7.27 6.19
CA VAL A 101 -10.11 -7.62 4.84
C VAL A 101 -11.11 -8.77 4.89
N ILE A 102 -10.82 -9.83 5.66
CA ILE A 102 -11.71 -11.00 5.79
C ILE A 102 -13.04 -10.63 6.46
N GLN A 103 -13.02 -9.72 7.45
CA GLN A 103 -14.20 -9.28 8.19
C GLN A 103 -14.97 -8.15 7.49
N SER A 104 -14.46 -7.68 6.36
CA SER A 104 -14.98 -6.53 5.59
C SER A 104 -14.87 -5.19 6.34
N ASP A 105 -13.91 -5.09 7.27
CA ASP A 105 -13.55 -3.83 7.95
C ASP A 105 -12.57 -2.99 7.11
N ALA A 106 -12.02 -3.57 6.03
CA ALA A 106 -11.23 -2.87 5.01
C ALA A 106 -11.69 -3.35 3.63
N ASP A 107 -11.95 -2.41 2.73
CA ASP A 107 -12.37 -2.65 1.36
C ASP A 107 -11.17 -2.82 0.44
N ILE A 108 -10.15 -2.00 0.66
CA ILE A 108 -8.88 -1.99 -0.06
C ILE A 108 -7.75 -2.16 0.97
N ALA A 109 -6.74 -2.94 0.64
CA ALA A 109 -5.61 -3.14 1.53
C ALA A 109 -4.27 -3.27 0.79
N LEU A 110 -3.24 -2.58 1.30
CA LEU A 110 -1.88 -2.69 0.81
C LEU A 110 -1.14 -3.73 1.67
N VAL A 111 -0.78 -4.85 1.07
CA VAL A 111 -0.22 -6.02 1.75
C VAL A 111 1.05 -6.53 1.06
N PRO A 112 1.87 -7.36 1.75
CA PRO A 112 2.98 -8.05 1.09
C PRO A 112 2.50 -8.89 -0.09
N ALA A 113 3.28 -8.92 -1.17
CA ALA A 113 2.87 -9.53 -2.44
C ALA A 113 2.45 -11.01 -2.31
N ASN A 114 3.15 -11.79 -1.48
CA ASN A 114 2.78 -13.18 -1.24
C ASN A 114 1.50 -13.33 -0.40
N VAL A 115 1.28 -12.39 0.55
CA VAL A 115 0.08 -12.40 1.42
C VAL A 115 -1.18 -12.24 0.60
N ALA A 116 -1.15 -11.45 -0.47
CA ALA A 116 -2.29 -11.33 -1.39
C ALA A 116 -2.71 -12.68 -1.99
N SER A 117 -1.74 -13.50 -2.45
CA SER A 117 -2.00 -14.86 -2.94
C SER A 117 -2.53 -15.79 -1.84
N VAL A 118 -1.93 -15.74 -0.64
CA VAL A 118 -2.40 -16.52 0.51
C VAL A 118 -3.83 -16.13 0.88
N LEU A 119 -4.14 -14.83 0.89
CA LEU A 119 -5.47 -14.31 1.18
C LEU A 119 -6.49 -14.77 0.14
N TYR A 120 -6.17 -14.65 -1.16
CA TYR A 120 -7.00 -15.14 -2.25
C TYR A 120 -7.32 -16.63 -2.08
N ASN A 121 -6.32 -17.47 -1.83
CA ASN A 121 -6.53 -18.91 -1.68
C ASN A 121 -7.35 -19.26 -0.42
N LYS A 122 -7.12 -18.56 0.70
CA LYS A 122 -7.86 -18.78 1.96
C LYS A 122 -9.30 -18.30 1.91
N THR A 123 -9.59 -17.29 1.09
CA THR A 123 -10.94 -16.72 0.94
C THR A 123 -11.66 -17.23 -0.31
N GLU A 124 -11.09 -18.25 -0.98
CA GLU A 124 -11.68 -18.84 -2.19
C GLU A 124 -11.96 -17.82 -3.30
N GLY A 125 -11.03 -16.83 -3.45
CA GLY A 125 -11.11 -15.82 -4.48
C GLY A 125 -11.87 -14.54 -4.10
N ALA A 126 -12.14 -14.30 -2.81
CA ALA A 126 -12.86 -13.10 -2.37
C ALA A 126 -12.08 -11.79 -2.49
N VAL A 127 -10.81 -11.83 -2.91
CA VAL A 127 -9.98 -10.65 -3.16
C VAL A 127 -9.36 -10.67 -4.54
N GLN A 128 -9.06 -9.48 -5.08
CA GLN A 128 -8.32 -9.29 -6.32
C GLN A 128 -7.17 -8.31 -6.08
N VAL A 129 -6.06 -8.48 -6.80
CA VAL A 129 -4.96 -7.48 -6.81
C VAL A 129 -5.27 -6.43 -7.89
N ILE A 130 -5.21 -5.16 -7.51
CA ILE A 130 -5.50 -4.02 -8.39
C ILE A 130 -4.23 -3.29 -8.84
N ASP A 131 -3.15 -3.30 -8.04
CA ASP A 131 -1.85 -2.78 -8.44
C ASP A 131 -0.69 -3.45 -7.70
N ILE A 132 0.53 -3.28 -8.24
CA ILE A 132 1.78 -3.41 -7.50
C ILE A 132 2.12 -2.00 -7.01
N ASN A 133 2.26 -1.83 -5.69
CA ASN A 133 2.52 -0.52 -5.06
C ASN A 133 3.99 -0.31 -4.67
N THR A 134 4.75 -1.40 -4.45
CA THR A 134 6.14 -1.33 -3.98
C THR A 134 6.99 -2.44 -4.59
N LEU A 135 8.08 -2.07 -5.27
CA LEU A 135 9.07 -3.02 -5.75
C LEU A 135 10.01 -3.48 -4.63
N GLY A 136 11.17 -4.06 -4.95
CA GLY A 136 12.13 -4.53 -3.96
C GLY A 136 12.78 -3.38 -3.19
N VAL A 137 12.69 -3.42 -1.85
CA VAL A 137 13.16 -2.36 -0.93
C VAL A 137 14.01 -2.88 0.22
N LEU A 138 14.27 -4.19 0.26
CA LEU A 138 14.99 -4.83 1.35
C LEU A 138 16.50 -4.70 1.17
N ASN A 139 17.21 -4.34 2.25
CA ASN A 139 18.65 -4.20 2.26
C ASN A 139 19.25 -4.83 3.52
N VAL A 140 20.41 -5.47 3.37
CA VAL A 140 21.24 -5.85 4.52
C VAL A 140 21.88 -4.59 5.08
N VAL A 141 21.75 -4.38 6.39
CA VAL A 141 22.29 -3.23 7.12
C VAL A 141 23.19 -3.75 8.24
N THR A 142 24.40 -3.26 8.31
CA THR A 142 25.40 -3.65 9.33
C THR A 142 26.54 -2.62 9.38
N GLY A 143 27.28 -2.63 10.46
CA GLY A 143 28.59 -1.96 10.59
C GLY A 143 29.75 -2.94 10.58
N ASP A 144 29.47 -4.26 10.46
CA ASP A 144 30.53 -5.26 10.30
C ASP A 144 31.12 -5.19 8.88
N ALA A 145 32.36 -4.72 8.78
CA ALA A 145 33.05 -4.57 7.51
C ALA A 145 33.38 -5.91 6.81
N SER A 146 33.22 -7.05 7.50
CA SER A 146 33.40 -8.37 6.88
C SER A 146 32.18 -8.77 6.03
N VAL A 147 31.02 -8.13 6.21
CA VAL A 147 29.83 -8.36 5.41
C VAL A 147 29.79 -7.35 4.27
N ALA A 148 30.38 -7.68 3.14
CA ALA A 148 30.43 -6.85 1.93
C ALA A 148 29.55 -7.41 0.80
N SER A 149 29.15 -8.67 0.86
CA SER A 149 28.31 -9.37 -0.11
C SER A 149 27.28 -10.25 0.57
N PHE A 150 26.30 -10.74 -0.19
CA PHE A 150 25.28 -11.66 0.33
C PHE A 150 25.90 -12.98 0.82
N GLY A 151 26.98 -13.44 0.19
CA GLY A 151 27.72 -14.64 0.60
C GLY A 151 28.35 -14.55 1.99
N ASP A 152 28.71 -13.35 2.43
CA ASP A 152 29.35 -13.11 3.72
C ASP A 152 28.37 -13.22 4.90
N LEU A 153 27.10 -13.45 4.64
CA LEU A 153 26.10 -13.72 5.68
C LEU A 153 26.29 -15.10 6.35
N ALA A 154 27.12 -15.98 5.78
CA ALA A 154 27.42 -17.29 6.36
C ALA A 154 27.95 -17.17 7.80
N GLY A 155 27.33 -17.89 8.73
CA GLY A 155 27.68 -17.88 10.16
C GLY A 155 27.03 -16.76 10.97
N HIS A 156 26.35 -15.80 10.33
CA HIS A 156 25.69 -14.70 11.02
C HIS A 156 24.26 -15.03 11.45
N THR A 157 23.82 -14.34 12.51
CA THR A 157 22.40 -14.15 12.81
C THR A 157 21.94 -12.86 12.17
N VAL A 158 20.88 -12.93 11.35
CA VAL A 158 20.30 -11.82 10.64
C VAL A 158 18.95 -11.45 11.27
N TYR A 159 18.86 -10.25 11.83
CA TYR A 159 17.61 -9.70 12.37
C TYR A 159 16.75 -9.16 11.25
N MET A 160 15.47 -9.52 11.23
CA MET A 160 14.53 -9.05 10.21
C MET A 160 13.10 -9.06 10.72
N THR A 161 12.17 -8.55 9.91
CA THR A 161 10.72 -8.63 10.15
C THR A 161 10.03 -9.46 9.08
N GLY A 162 8.73 -9.66 9.22
CA GLY A 162 7.90 -10.24 8.17
C GLY A 162 7.93 -11.77 8.12
N LYS A 163 7.93 -12.42 9.29
CA LYS A 163 7.76 -13.88 9.39
C LYS A 163 6.45 -14.31 8.74
N GLY A 164 6.49 -15.31 7.87
CA GLY A 164 5.34 -15.79 7.08
C GLY A 164 4.93 -14.86 5.94
N THR A 165 5.73 -13.84 5.62
CA THR A 165 5.44 -12.89 4.56
C THR A 165 6.63 -12.73 3.59
N THR A 166 6.48 -11.86 2.58
CA THR A 166 7.48 -11.62 1.52
C THR A 166 8.94 -11.60 2.02
N PRO A 167 9.33 -10.86 3.09
CA PRO A 167 10.72 -10.81 3.51
C PRO A 167 11.32 -12.17 3.87
N GLU A 168 10.59 -13.02 4.59
CA GLU A 168 11.08 -14.35 4.96
C GLU A 168 11.27 -15.24 3.74
N TYR A 169 10.26 -15.31 2.86
CA TYR A 169 10.32 -16.18 1.69
C TYR A 169 11.39 -15.74 0.70
N VAL A 170 11.52 -14.44 0.49
CA VAL A 170 12.62 -13.87 -0.33
C VAL A 170 13.97 -14.25 0.25
N MET A 171 14.17 -14.05 1.55
CA MET A 171 15.44 -14.34 2.20
C MET A 171 15.78 -15.83 2.11
N ASN A 172 14.82 -16.72 2.40
CA ASN A 172 15.02 -18.17 2.30
C ASN A 172 15.36 -18.59 0.86
N TYR A 173 14.63 -18.08 -0.13
CA TYR A 173 14.91 -18.35 -1.55
C TYR A 173 16.34 -17.91 -1.95
N LEU A 174 16.74 -16.69 -1.57
CA LEU A 174 18.08 -16.18 -1.90
C LEU A 174 19.18 -16.97 -1.18
N LEU A 175 18.96 -17.37 0.08
CA LEU A 175 19.89 -18.22 0.83
C LEU A 175 20.03 -19.60 0.18
N GLU A 176 18.95 -20.19 -0.30
CA GLU A 176 18.99 -21.47 -1.02
C GLU A 176 19.76 -21.33 -2.34
N ARG A 177 19.43 -20.31 -3.15
CA ARG A 177 20.11 -20.06 -4.43
C ARG A 177 21.59 -19.73 -4.29
N ALA A 178 21.98 -19.10 -3.18
CA ALA A 178 23.38 -18.81 -2.86
C ALA A 178 24.12 -20.00 -2.19
N GLY A 179 23.44 -21.12 -1.92
CA GLY A 179 24.04 -22.27 -1.22
C GLY A 179 24.32 -22.03 0.27
N LEU A 180 23.60 -21.09 0.90
CA LEU A 180 23.76 -20.68 2.29
C LEU A 180 22.70 -21.29 3.24
N THR A 181 21.87 -22.22 2.76
CA THR A 181 20.85 -22.89 3.56
C THR A 181 21.47 -23.52 4.82
N GLY A 182 20.93 -23.16 5.98
CA GLY A 182 21.40 -23.64 7.29
C GLY A 182 22.70 -23.01 7.77
N GLN A 183 23.30 -22.09 7.01
CA GLN A 183 24.50 -21.35 7.41
C GLN A 183 24.16 -19.94 7.97
N VAL A 184 22.95 -19.46 7.78
CA VAL A 184 22.45 -18.18 8.28
C VAL A 184 21.28 -18.44 9.21
N THR A 185 21.28 -17.81 10.39
CA THR A 185 20.16 -17.85 11.33
C THR A 185 19.29 -16.61 11.13
N LEU A 186 18.00 -16.80 10.83
CA LEU A 186 17.05 -15.67 10.74
C LEU A 186 16.35 -15.49 12.10
N GLU A 187 16.47 -14.31 12.68
CA GLU A 187 15.77 -13.94 13.92
C GLU A 187 14.75 -12.82 13.62
N PHE A 188 13.47 -13.15 13.85
CA PHE A 188 12.37 -12.26 13.52
C PHE A 188 11.98 -11.36 14.68
N LYS A 189 11.87 -10.07 14.40
CA LYS A 189 11.30 -9.04 15.27
C LYS A 189 9.88 -8.69 14.80
N SER A 190 9.09 -8.10 15.70
CA SER A 190 7.70 -7.73 15.39
C SER A 190 7.63 -6.54 14.42
N GLU A 191 8.52 -5.56 14.58
CA GLU A 191 8.54 -4.32 13.79
C GLU A 191 9.94 -3.97 13.29
N PRO A 192 10.06 -3.24 12.15
CA PRO A 192 11.35 -2.76 11.64
C PRO A 192 12.10 -1.84 12.62
N THR A 193 11.37 -1.11 13.49
CA THR A 193 11.92 -0.26 14.56
C THR A 193 12.70 -1.03 15.59
N GLU A 194 12.32 -2.30 15.85
CA GLU A 194 13.05 -3.18 16.78
C GLU A 194 14.37 -3.66 16.15
N VAL A 195 14.37 -3.99 14.85
CA VAL A 195 15.60 -4.33 14.11
C VAL A 195 16.54 -3.13 14.11
N LEU A 196 16.03 -1.93 13.77
CA LEU A 196 16.80 -0.70 13.81
C LEU A 196 17.42 -0.46 15.20
N SER A 197 16.66 -0.66 16.27
CA SER A 197 17.14 -0.48 17.65
C SER A 197 18.23 -1.49 18.00
N ALA A 198 18.12 -2.73 17.54
CA ALA A 198 19.15 -3.75 17.76
C ALA A 198 20.47 -3.38 17.06
N LEU A 199 20.39 -2.91 15.79
CA LEU A 199 21.56 -2.48 15.03
C LEU A 199 22.24 -1.21 15.62
N LEU A 200 21.48 -0.29 16.18
CA LEU A 200 22.03 0.90 16.86
C LEU A 200 22.70 0.52 18.19
N ALA A 201 22.18 -0.49 18.89
CA ALA A 201 22.75 -0.97 20.15
C ALA A 201 24.03 -1.79 19.92
N ASP A 202 24.06 -2.59 18.85
CA ASP A 202 25.23 -3.36 18.41
C ASP A 202 25.47 -3.17 16.90
N PRO A 203 26.32 -2.23 16.51
CA PRO A 203 26.63 -1.99 15.11
C PRO A 203 27.27 -3.18 14.37
N SER A 204 27.82 -4.17 15.11
CA SER A 204 28.35 -5.40 14.48
C SER A 204 27.27 -6.43 14.14
N ALA A 205 26.05 -6.23 14.64
CA ALA A 205 24.91 -7.05 14.27
C ALA A 205 24.52 -6.85 12.80
N VAL A 206 23.90 -7.88 12.21
CA VAL A 206 23.42 -7.87 10.83
C VAL A 206 21.90 -7.84 10.83
N GLY A 207 21.31 -6.94 10.08
CA GLY A 207 19.85 -6.89 9.93
C GLY A 207 19.42 -6.69 8.49
N VAL A 208 18.18 -7.05 8.19
CA VAL A 208 17.51 -6.73 6.94
C VAL A 208 16.42 -5.71 7.23
N LEU A 209 16.52 -4.56 6.60
CA LEU A 209 15.58 -3.45 6.75
C LEU A 209 15.04 -3.00 5.39
N PRO A 210 13.72 -2.71 5.32
CA PRO A 210 13.16 -1.95 4.19
C PRO A 210 13.48 -0.46 4.35
N GLU A 211 13.28 0.33 3.29
CA GLU A 211 13.07 1.76 3.46
C GLU A 211 11.74 2.01 4.20
N PRO A 212 11.61 3.09 4.92
CA PRO A 212 12.58 4.14 5.26
C PRO A 212 13.52 3.78 6.43
N PHE A 213 13.37 2.59 7.00
CA PHE A 213 14.10 2.17 8.20
C PHE A 213 15.60 1.95 7.95
N LYS A 214 16.00 1.51 6.76
CA LYS A 214 17.41 1.48 6.33
C LYS A 214 18.03 2.88 6.40
N THR A 215 17.39 3.87 5.79
CA THR A 215 17.86 5.25 5.81
C THR A 215 17.89 5.82 7.23
N ALA A 216 16.89 5.50 8.06
CA ALA A 216 16.86 5.89 9.47
C ALA A 216 18.02 5.26 10.27
N ALA A 217 18.32 3.97 10.05
CA ALA A 217 19.41 3.28 10.72
C ALA A 217 20.76 3.92 10.39
N ILE A 218 21.04 4.17 9.11
CA ILE A 218 22.27 4.82 8.66
C ILE A 218 22.37 6.24 9.23
N ALA A 219 21.31 7.03 9.15
CA ALA A 219 21.31 8.41 9.64
C ALA A 219 21.52 8.50 11.16
N LYS A 220 20.90 7.61 11.95
CA LYS A 220 21.00 7.60 13.42
C LYS A 220 22.28 6.94 13.93
N SER A 221 23.00 6.18 13.12
CA SER A 221 24.21 5.45 13.54
C SER A 221 25.48 6.28 13.62
N GLU A 222 25.44 7.55 13.23
CA GLU A 222 26.62 8.44 13.18
C GLU A 222 27.78 7.84 12.34
N GLY A 223 27.41 7.17 11.23
CA GLY A 223 28.38 6.56 10.30
C GLY A 223 28.88 5.17 10.70
N LYS A 224 28.29 4.54 11.73
CA LYS A 224 28.66 3.18 12.15
C LYS A 224 27.98 2.10 11.34
N LEU A 225 26.83 2.38 10.71
CA LEU A 225 26.08 1.44 9.88
C LEU A 225 26.16 1.82 8.41
N SER A 226 26.13 0.81 7.56
CA SER A 226 25.99 0.92 6.12
C SER A 226 24.99 -0.11 5.60
N ALA A 227 24.62 -0.01 4.32
CA ALA A 227 23.80 -0.99 3.63
C ALA A 227 24.59 -1.59 2.45
N PRO A 228 25.47 -2.55 2.70
CA PRO A 228 26.36 -3.08 1.67
C PRO A 228 25.67 -3.95 0.62
N VAL A 229 24.49 -4.50 0.92
CA VAL A 229 23.80 -5.47 0.05
C VAL A 229 22.35 -5.07 -0.15
N SER A 230 21.95 -4.92 -1.40
CA SER A 230 20.55 -4.78 -1.84
C SER A 230 20.00 -6.17 -2.19
N LEU A 231 18.91 -6.60 -1.55
CA LEU A 231 18.28 -7.88 -1.92
C LEU A 231 17.64 -7.84 -3.31
N THR A 232 17.34 -6.65 -3.83
CA THR A 232 16.88 -6.47 -5.22
C THR A 232 17.97 -6.84 -6.22
N ASP A 233 19.21 -6.39 -5.96
CA ASP A 233 20.36 -6.72 -6.82
C ASP A 233 20.70 -8.20 -6.73
N VAL A 234 20.72 -8.77 -5.50
CA VAL A 234 20.92 -10.21 -5.27
C VAL A 234 19.83 -11.05 -5.97
N TRP A 235 18.58 -10.60 -5.95
CA TRP A 235 17.50 -11.24 -6.70
C TRP A 235 17.77 -11.23 -8.20
N GLY A 236 18.18 -10.08 -8.75
CA GLY A 236 18.56 -9.96 -10.17
C GLY A 236 19.69 -10.92 -10.57
N GLU A 237 20.66 -11.14 -9.69
CA GLU A 237 21.78 -12.05 -9.91
C GLU A 237 21.39 -13.53 -9.80
N LEU A 238 20.61 -13.90 -8.77
CA LEU A 238 20.31 -15.30 -8.44
C LEU A 238 19.02 -15.84 -9.06
N ALA A 239 18.05 -14.98 -9.38
CA ALA A 239 16.78 -15.30 -9.98
C ALA A 239 16.60 -14.73 -11.40
N GLY A 240 17.66 -14.11 -11.97
CA GLY A 240 17.57 -13.46 -13.29
C GLY A 240 17.26 -14.41 -14.45
N ASP A 241 17.54 -15.71 -14.30
CA ASP A 241 17.17 -16.77 -15.23
C ASP A 241 15.64 -17.01 -15.32
N THR A 242 14.88 -16.59 -14.31
CA THR A 242 13.42 -16.69 -14.26
C THR A 242 12.71 -15.54 -14.97
N GLY A 243 13.42 -14.44 -15.26
CA GLY A 243 12.83 -13.20 -15.78
C GLY A 243 11.98 -12.44 -14.75
N SER A 244 11.90 -12.92 -13.50
CA SER A 244 11.15 -12.26 -12.44
C SER A 244 11.92 -11.10 -11.81
N ARG A 245 11.18 -10.21 -11.14
CA ARG A 245 11.76 -9.14 -10.32
C ARG A 245 11.26 -9.24 -8.88
N LEU A 246 12.05 -8.74 -7.95
CA LEU A 246 11.64 -8.68 -6.55
C LEU A 246 10.51 -7.66 -6.37
N LEU A 247 9.41 -8.12 -5.79
CA LEU A 247 8.25 -7.30 -5.40
C LEU A 247 8.11 -7.34 -3.87
N THR A 248 7.67 -6.24 -3.29
CA THR A 248 7.43 -6.16 -1.85
C THR A 248 5.94 -6.06 -1.54
N GLY A 249 5.23 -5.12 -2.16
CA GLY A 249 3.85 -4.82 -1.83
C GLY A 249 2.93 -4.75 -3.04
N VAL A 250 1.69 -5.16 -2.82
CA VAL A 250 0.58 -5.05 -3.76
C VAL A 250 -0.64 -4.49 -3.05
N THR A 251 -1.58 -3.96 -3.82
CA THR A 251 -2.88 -3.51 -3.32
C THR A 251 -3.93 -4.54 -3.70
N VAL A 252 -4.69 -4.99 -2.71
CA VAL A 252 -5.85 -5.87 -2.92
C VAL A 252 -7.14 -5.13 -2.65
N VAL A 253 -8.20 -5.50 -3.37
CA VAL A 253 -9.57 -5.07 -3.13
C VAL A 253 -10.44 -6.28 -2.82
N ARG A 254 -11.44 -6.13 -1.97
CA ARG A 254 -12.48 -7.15 -1.82
C ARG A 254 -13.29 -7.24 -3.12
N ARG A 255 -13.43 -8.45 -3.67
CA ARG A 255 -14.15 -8.67 -4.94
C ARG A 255 -15.57 -8.11 -4.89
N ALA A 256 -16.32 -8.39 -3.82
CA ALA A 256 -17.66 -7.88 -3.66
C ALA A 256 -17.72 -6.33 -3.70
N PHE A 257 -16.76 -5.65 -3.08
CA PHE A 257 -16.66 -4.20 -3.12
C PHE A 257 -16.34 -3.70 -4.55
N ALA A 258 -15.40 -4.36 -5.25
CA ALA A 258 -15.05 -3.97 -6.62
C ALA A 258 -16.23 -4.18 -7.61
N GLU A 259 -17.05 -5.21 -7.41
CA GLU A 259 -18.25 -5.46 -8.20
C GLU A 259 -19.37 -4.45 -7.91
N GLU A 260 -19.52 -4.02 -6.65
CA GLU A 260 -20.54 -3.08 -6.22
C GLU A 260 -20.15 -1.61 -6.50
N HIS A 261 -18.86 -1.26 -6.35
CA HIS A 261 -18.35 0.10 -6.43
C HIS A 261 -17.13 0.21 -7.37
N PRO A 262 -17.24 -0.16 -8.65
CA PRO A 262 -16.11 -0.15 -9.59
C PRO A 262 -15.55 1.27 -9.80
N GLU A 263 -16.38 2.31 -9.70
CA GLU A 263 -15.94 3.72 -9.84
C GLU A 263 -15.09 4.16 -8.65
N ALA A 264 -15.37 3.69 -7.42
CA ALA A 264 -14.54 3.97 -6.26
C ALA A 264 -13.15 3.29 -6.37
N VAL A 265 -13.09 2.09 -6.95
CA VAL A 265 -11.82 1.41 -7.24
C VAL A 265 -11.02 2.16 -8.31
N ALA A 266 -11.67 2.62 -9.36
CA ALA A 266 -11.03 3.42 -10.41
C ALA A 266 -10.49 4.76 -9.86
N GLU A 267 -11.24 5.43 -9.00
CA GLU A 267 -10.78 6.64 -8.31
C GLU A 267 -9.58 6.34 -7.41
N PHE A 268 -9.64 5.27 -6.60
CA PHE A 268 -8.52 4.85 -5.77
C PHE A 268 -7.24 4.70 -6.61
N LEU A 269 -7.30 3.95 -7.72
CA LEU A 269 -6.16 3.72 -8.61
C LEU A 269 -5.63 5.02 -9.22
N SER A 270 -6.52 5.91 -9.65
CA SER A 270 -6.16 7.22 -10.19
C SER A 270 -5.45 8.09 -9.15
N CYS A 271 -6.02 8.21 -7.95
CA CYS A 271 -5.46 8.99 -6.85
C CYS A 271 -4.15 8.38 -6.35
N HIS A 272 -4.07 7.05 -6.23
CA HIS A 272 -2.83 6.35 -5.86
C HIS A 272 -1.72 6.60 -6.89
N ALA A 273 -1.99 6.45 -8.18
CA ALA A 273 -1.01 6.73 -9.23
C ALA A 273 -0.52 8.19 -9.20
N ALA A 274 -1.44 9.14 -8.97
CA ALA A 274 -1.11 10.55 -8.83
C ALA A 274 -0.23 10.81 -7.59
N SER A 275 -0.58 10.19 -6.45
CA SER A 275 0.16 10.27 -5.20
C SER A 275 1.60 9.74 -5.36
N VAL A 276 1.75 8.53 -5.89
CA VAL A 276 3.07 7.93 -6.18
C VAL A 276 3.92 8.84 -7.07
N LYS A 277 3.31 9.40 -8.11
CA LYS A 277 4.00 10.34 -9.01
C LYS A 277 4.45 11.61 -8.29
N ALA A 278 3.57 12.21 -7.48
CA ALA A 278 3.87 13.44 -6.74
C ALA A 278 4.96 13.22 -5.70
N VAL A 279 4.86 12.15 -4.91
CA VAL A 279 5.82 11.80 -3.85
C VAL A 279 7.21 11.51 -4.44
N ASN A 280 7.29 10.75 -5.54
CA ASN A 280 8.55 10.46 -6.22
C ASN A 280 9.18 11.71 -6.87
N ALA A 281 8.36 12.63 -7.39
CA ALA A 281 8.85 13.83 -8.08
C ALA A 281 9.40 14.90 -7.13
N ALA A 282 8.84 15.02 -5.93
CA ALA A 282 9.18 16.05 -4.96
C ALA A 282 9.24 15.50 -3.51
N PRO A 283 10.20 14.62 -3.17
CA PRO A 283 10.28 13.98 -1.85
C PRO A 283 10.27 14.97 -0.67
N ALA A 284 10.91 16.13 -0.85
CA ALA A 284 11.00 17.16 0.19
C ALA A 284 9.62 17.75 0.55
N ASP A 285 8.72 17.87 -0.43
CA ASP A 285 7.39 18.47 -0.23
C ASP A 285 6.49 17.54 0.61
N TRP A 286 6.70 16.22 0.52
CA TRP A 286 5.88 15.19 1.19
C TRP A 286 6.52 14.63 2.45
N ALA A 287 7.76 15.01 2.75
CA ALA A 287 8.51 14.46 3.89
C ALA A 287 7.82 14.72 5.23
N GLN A 288 7.18 15.88 5.42
CA GLN A 288 6.46 16.19 6.64
C GLN A 288 5.15 15.39 6.73
N THR A 289 4.42 15.21 5.64
CA THR A 289 3.20 14.38 5.60
C THR A 289 3.51 12.92 5.97
N VAL A 290 4.68 12.39 5.55
CA VAL A 290 5.15 11.06 5.99
C VAL A 290 5.37 10.99 7.50
N VAL A 291 5.84 12.08 8.12
CA VAL A 291 6.00 12.16 9.59
C VAL A 291 4.64 12.27 10.28
N ASP A 292 3.74 13.10 9.77
CA ASP A 292 2.41 13.32 10.33
C ASP A 292 1.56 12.04 10.25
N ALA A 293 1.76 11.22 9.21
CA ALA A 293 1.19 9.87 9.10
C ALA A 293 1.83 8.84 10.04
N GLY A 294 2.82 9.22 10.85
CA GLY A 294 3.46 8.36 11.85
C GLY A 294 4.36 7.25 11.26
N ILE A 295 4.76 7.37 9.98
CA ILE A 295 5.58 6.36 9.31
C ILE A 295 7.04 6.43 9.78
N VAL A 296 7.59 7.64 9.85
CA VAL A 296 8.90 7.94 10.46
C VAL A 296 8.78 9.15 11.38
N ASP A 297 9.78 9.37 12.22
CA ASP A 297 9.81 10.43 13.23
C ASP A 297 10.55 11.71 12.77
N ASN A 298 11.06 11.76 11.53
CA ASN A 298 11.91 12.86 11.06
C ASN A 298 11.77 13.09 9.55
N ALA A 299 11.40 14.32 9.16
CA ALA A 299 11.19 14.70 7.77
C ALA A 299 12.48 14.61 6.92
N THR A 300 13.66 14.92 7.48
CA THR A 300 14.92 14.77 6.75
C THR A 300 15.23 13.30 6.42
N ILE A 301 14.82 12.37 7.29
CA ILE A 301 14.93 10.93 7.03
C ILE A 301 13.91 10.53 5.96
N ALA A 302 12.66 11.01 6.06
CA ALA A 302 11.63 10.74 5.06
C ALA A 302 12.07 11.20 3.65
N GLU A 303 12.51 12.45 3.51
CA GLU A 303 13.01 13.02 2.26
C GLU A 303 14.11 12.15 1.62
N LYS A 304 15.09 11.72 2.42
CA LYS A 304 16.20 10.88 1.93
C LYS A 304 15.80 9.45 1.61
N ALA A 305 14.78 8.93 2.28
CA ALA A 305 14.32 7.55 2.11
C ALA A 305 13.38 7.37 0.91
N ILE A 306 12.52 8.35 0.61
CA ILE A 306 11.51 8.27 -0.46
C ILE A 306 12.08 7.75 -1.77
N PRO A 307 13.22 8.24 -2.31
CA PRO A 307 13.77 7.73 -3.57
C PRO A 307 14.12 6.23 -3.53
N GLY A 308 14.44 5.69 -2.36
CA GLY A 308 14.73 4.27 -2.15
C GLY A 308 13.50 3.41 -1.84
N CYS A 309 12.33 4.01 -1.65
CA CYS A 309 11.09 3.28 -1.35
C CYS A 309 10.51 2.54 -2.56
N MET A 310 11.05 2.77 -3.76
CA MET A 310 10.66 2.08 -4.99
C MET A 310 9.14 2.06 -5.22
N LEU A 311 8.51 3.22 -4.99
CA LEU A 311 7.07 3.41 -5.09
C LEU A 311 6.61 3.34 -6.54
N VAL A 312 5.58 2.54 -6.79
CA VAL A 312 4.93 2.39 -8.09
C VAL A 312 3.42 2.28 -7.92
N CYS A 313 2.67 2.46 -9.01
CA CYS A 313 1.29 2.04 -9.14
C CYS A 313 1.20 1.35 -10.51
N GLN A 314 1.48 0.05 -10.53
CA GLN A 314 1.54 -0.74 -11.76
C GLN A 314 0.32 -1.64 -11.83
N THR A 315 -0.54 -1.42 -12.84
CA THR A 315 -1.84 -2.08 -13.06
C THR A 315 -1.84 -2.96 -14.31
N GLY A 316 -2.94 -3.62 -14.59
CA GLY A 316 -3.22 -4.33 -15.83
C GLY A 316 -2.26 -5.49 -16.15
N GLU A 317 -1.98 -5.70 -17.42
CA GLU A 317 -1.15 -6.82 -17.92
C GLU A 317 0.29 -6.77 -17.37
N ASP A 318 0.86 -5.58 -17.18
CA ASP A 318 2.20 -5.43 -16.60
C ASP A 318 2.25 -5.87 -15.13
N MET A 319 1.20 -5.55 -14.35
CA MET A 319 1.02 -6.06 -13.00
C MET A 319 0.90 -7.59 -13.00
N LYS A 320 0.02 -8.13 -13.83
CA LYS A 320 -0.22 -9.58 -13.93
C LYS A 320 1.06 -10.33 -14.28
N ALA A 321 1.80 -9.86 -15.29
CA ALA A 321 3.04 -10.50 -15.72
C ALA A 321 4.12 -10.46 -14.61
N ALA A 322 4.32 -9.30 -13.98
CA ALA A 322 5.34 -9.12 -12.96
C ALA A 322 5.02 -9.91 -11.68
N LEU A 323 3.78 -9.79 -11.18
CA LEU A 323 3.35 -10.49 -9.96
C LEU A 323 3.26 -12.01 -10.19
N GLY A 324 2.73 -12.44 -11.33
CA GLY A 324 2.65 -13.86 -11.69
C GLY A 324 4.03 -14.51 -11.75
N GLY A 325 5.01 -13.86 -12.40
CA GLY A 325 6.39 -14.34 -12.44
C GLY A 325 7.05 -14.40 -11.06
N TYR A 326 6.82 -13.41 -10.20
CA TYR A 326 7.32 -13.41 -8.84
C TYR A 326 6.70 -14.52 -7.98
N LEU A 327 5.37 -14.66 -8.01
CA LEU A 327 4.66 -15.71 -7.25
C LEU A 327 5.03 -17.12 -7.73
N GLN A 328 5.32 -17.30 -9.03
CA GLN A 328 5.80 -18.58 -9.56
C GLN A 328 7.13 -18.98 -8.92
N VAL A 329 8.09 -18.04 -8.84
CA VAL A 329 9.39 -18.30 -8.20
C VAL A 329 9.23 -18.71 -6.73
N LEU A 330 8.35 -18.02 -6.00
CA LEU A 330 8.08 -18.37 -4.61
C LEU A 330 7.38 -19.73 -4.48
N ALA A 331 6.42 -20.03 -5.35
CA ALA A 331 5.68 -21.28 -5.33
C ALA A 331 6.57 -22.48 -5.66
N ASP A 332 7.52 -22.33 -6.57
CA ASP A 332 8.49 -23.38 -6.94
C ASP A 332 9.46 -23.68 -5.80
N ALA A 333 9.83 -22.64 -5.01
CA ALA A 333 10.70 -22.79 -3.85
C ALA A 333 9.94 -23.33 -2.63
N ASP A 334 8.78 -22.76 -2.32
CA ASP A 334 7.89 -23.15 -1.23
C ASP A 334 6.44 -22.87 -1.55
N PRO A 335 5.62 -23.87 -1.91
CA PRO A 335 4.20 -23.66 -2.21
C PRO A 335 3.42 -22.97 -1.07
N SER A 336 3.85 -23.11 0.19
CA SER A 336 3.19 -22.46 1.32
C SER A 336 3.30 -20.95 1.27
N ALA A 337 4.33 -20.41 0.61
CA ALA A 337 4.54 -18.98 0.42
C ALA A 337 3.37 -18.30 -0.31
N VAL A 338 2.71 -19.04 -1.20
CA VAL A 338 1.58 -18.55 -2.01
C VAL A 338 0.23 -19.12 -1.57
N GLY A 339 0.17 -19.78 -0.40
CA GLY A 339 -1.07 -20.38 0.12
C GLY A 339 -1.37 -21.76 -0.44
N GLY A 340 -0.36 -22.50 -0.87
CA GLY A 340 -0.41 -23.89 -1.32
C GLY A 340 -0.53 -24.08 -2.82
N LYS A 341 -0.99 -23.08 -3.56
CA LYS A 341 -1.09 -23.07 -5.04
C LYS A 341 -1.05 -21.64 -5.56
N LEU A 342 -0.66 -21.50 -6.80
CA LEU A 342 -0.77 -20.21 -7.51
C LEU A 342 -2.25 -19.78 -7.62
N PRO A 343 -2.53 -18.48 -7.52
CA PRO A 343 -3.87 -17.96 -7.76
C PRO A 343 -4.27 -18.12 -9.24
N ALA A 344 -5.58 -18.19 -9.49
CA ALA A 344 -6.13 -18.25 -10.85
C ALA A 344 -6.14 -16.85 -11.51
N ASP A 345 -6.50 -16.80 -12.78
CA ASP A 345 -6.49 -15.55 -13.58
C ASP A 345 -7.40 -14.45 -13.02
N ASP A 346 -8.48 -14.80 -12.36
CA ASP A 346 -9.43 -13.89 -11.73
C ASP A 346 -8.90 -13.24 -10.43
N PHE A 347 -7.70 -13.60 -9.99
CA PHE A 347 -6.95 -12.92 -8.93
C PHE A 347 -6.53 -11.50 -9.34
N TYR A 348 -6.28 -11.28 -10.62
CA TYR A 348 -5.83 -10.00 -11.15
C TYR A 348 -7.04 -9.19 -11.60
N TYR A 349 -7.21 -8.01 -11.03
CA TYR A 349 -8.19 -7.04 -11.48
C TYR A 349 -7.73 -6.46 -12.82
N MET A 350 -8.57 -6.59 -13.82
CA MET A 350 -8.32 -6.07 -15.17
C MET A 350 -9.45 -5.07 -15.48
N GLU A 351 -9.08 -3.82 -15.71
CA GLU A 351 -10.02 -2.76 -16.13
C GLU A 351 -10.61 -3.04 -17.51
#